data_2c0378e51daf7b5616838b1f5b638134
#
_entry.id   2c0378e51daf7b5616838b1f5b638134
#
_cell.length_a   1.000
_cell.length_b   1.000
_cell.length_c   1.000
_cell.angle_alpha   90.00
_cell.angle_beta   90.00
_cell.angle_gamma   90.00
#
_symmetry.space_group_name_H-M   'P 1'
#
loop_
_entity.id
_entity.type
_entity.pdbx_description
1 polymer ?
#
loop_
_entity_poly.entity_id
_entity_poly.type
_entity_poly.pdbx_seq_one_letter_code
_entity_poly.pdbx_strand_id
1 'polypeptide(L)'
;MHTATADIIVLGGGGAGLRAAIAAAELNPGLEIALVSKVVPMRSHTVVAEGGSAGVIRPDDSLDNHFDDTVSGGDWLCEQDVVEYFVEHCTEEMIQLEQWGCPWSRKDDGHINVRYFGGMKVPRTWFAADRSGFHILHTLFQTSLKYPQIRRYDEFFCTDLQVEDGRVRGVLAVEIASGERLALFANAVVMATGGAGRVFRQNTNAGTLTGDGMGMAYRAGVPLRDMEFVQYHPTCLPGSGILMTEGCRGEGGILVNRDGYRYLQDYGLGPLDPWPRPKAMELGPRDRLSQAFWHERQKGRTVDTPHGPAVHLDLRHLGEKKIHERLPLIAEAAETFAGVDPVKDPIPVCPAVHYTMGGILTDGRCQTPIQGLFAAGECSSVGIHGANRLGSNSLAELLVFGRLAGEGAATVAAERGRGQADTATLKQAEDAERRILAWLDPARNAGSGAERPATIRDEMRVAMEDGVGIYRDEKGMQATCDKLAELRERYHRVRIDDHSLAFNTDWLTTLELGYSLEVAQAMAHSALQRKESRGAHQRLDGYTERDDAQFMKHSLAHYTGDGAPDITLQPVVITKSQPRARVYGGAGKKAEMS
;
A
#
# COMPACT_ATOMS: atom_id res chain seq x y z
N MET A 1 29.11 -6.27 15.02
CA MET A 1 27.75 -6.82 14.85
C MET A 1 27.35 -7.62 16.09
N HIS A 2 26.15 -7.37 16.64
CA HIS A 2 25.57 -8.17 17.70
C HIS A 2 24.72 -9.30 17.11
N THR A 3 24.50 -10.36 17.88
CA THR A 3 23.63 -11.47 17.49
C THR A 3 22.54 -11.69 18.52
N ALA A 4 21.34 -12.00 18.07
CA ALA A 4 20.22 -12.41 18.92
C ALA A 4 19.39 -13.49 18.22
N THR A 5 18.52 -14.16 18.99
CA THR A 5 17.64 -15.21 18.48
C THR A 5 16.23 -15.00 18.96
N ALA A 6 15.26 -15.38 18.14
CA ALA A 6 13.84 -15.41 18.47
C ALA A 6 13.19 -16.66 17.87
N ASP A 7 11.97 -16.95 18.24
CA ASP A 7 11.19 -17.99 17.57
C ASP A 7 10.57 -17.43 16.28
N ILE A 8 10.11 -16.18 16.33
CA ILE A 8 9.50 -15.47 15.21
C ILE A 8 10.07 -14.06 15.11
N ILE A 9 10.35 -13.60 13.90
CA ILE A 9 10.63 -12.19 13.61
C ILE A 9 9.44 -11.62 12.83
N VAL A 10 8.92 -10.47 13.26
CA VAL A 10 7.92 -9.68 12.51
C VAL A 10 8.56 -8.38 12.08
N LEU A 11 8.65 -8.14 10.77
CA LEU A 11 9.23 -6.93 10.19
C LEU A 11 8.13 -5.93 9.85
N GLY A 12 8.09 -4.83 10.59
CA GLY A 12 7.12 -3.76 10.46
C GLY A 12 6.14 -3.68 11.63
N GLY A 13 6.11 -2.52 12.29
CA GLY A 13 5.23 -2.23 13.44
C GLY A 13 3.89 -1.59 13.04
N GLY A 14 3.45 -1.72 11.79
CA GLY A 14 2.13 -1.28 11.31
C GLY A 14 1.01 -2.24 11.72
N GLY A 15 -0.21 -1.98 11.21
CA GLY A 15 -1.38 -2.77 11.58
C GLY A 15 -1.22 -4.27 11.31
N ALA A 16 -0.68 -4.65 10.14
CA ALA A 16 -0.47 -6.06 9.80
C ALA A 16 0.55 -6.74 10.72
N GLY A 17 1.69 -6.08 10.99
CA GLY A 17 2.73 -6.64 11.85
C GLY A 17 2.30 -6.77 13.32
N LEU A 18 1.63 -5.74 13.85
CA LEU A 18 1.08 -5.82 15.21
C LEU A 18 0.02 -6.93 15.32
N ARG A 19 -0.87 -7.05 14.33
CA ARG A 19 -1.88 -8.12 14.31
C ARG A 19 -1.25 -9.50 14.22
N ALA A 20 -0.18 -9.65 13.41
CA ALA A 20 0.57 -10.90 13.29
C ALA A 20 1.27 -11.27 14.61
N ALA A 21 1.95 -10.31 15.25
CA ALA A 21 2.61 -10.54 16.53
C ALA A 21 1.62 -10.95 17.64
N ILE A 22 0.46 -10.27 17.70
CA ILE A 22 -0.61 -10.61 18.64
C ILE A 22 -1.14 -12.03 18.37
N ALA A 23 -1.46 -12.36 17.12
CA ALA A 23 -1.98 -13.68 16.75
C ALA A 23 -1.01 -14.82 17.08
N ALA A 24 0.28 -14.61 16.82
CA ALA A 24 1.30 -15.58 17.17
C ALA A 24 1.42 -15.78 18.69
N ALA A 25 1.36 -14.67 19.46
CA ALA A 25 1.41 -14.71 20.92
C ALA A 25 0.18 -15.36 21.56
N GLU A 26 -1.00 -15.17 20.97
CA GLU A 26 -2.26 -15.80 21.39
C GLU A 26 -2.24 -17.30 21.12
N LEU A 27 -1.78 -17.71 19.92
CA LEU A 27 -1.74 -19.11 19.52
C LEU A 27 -0.76 -19.94 20.35
N ASN A 28 0.41 -19.38 20.64
CA ASN A 28 1.43 -20.06 21.46
C ASN A 28 2.15 -19.07 22.39
N PRO A 29 1.69 -18.98 23.66
CA PRO A 29 2.27 -18.07 24.65
C PRO A 29 3.74 -18.35 25.03
N GLY A 30 4.28 -19.52 24.65
CA GLY A 30 5.67 -19.90 24.92
C GLY A 30 6.69 -19.37 23.92
N LEU A 31 6.25 -18.77 22.80
CA LEU A 31 7.13 -18.25 21.74
C LEU A 31 7.65 -16.85 22.08
N GLU A 32 8.91 -16.59 21.80
CA GLU A 32 9.51 -15.25 21.82
C GLU A 32 9.41 -14.62 20.43
N ILE A 33 8.75 -13.47 20.35
CA ILE A 33 8.46 -12.76 19.10
C ILE A 33 9.25 -11.46 19.06
N ALA A 34 10.12 -11.30 18.08
CA ALA A 34 10.84 -10.06 17.83
C ALA A 34 10.08 -9.19 16.81
N LEU A 35 9.47 -8.09 17.27
CA LEU A 35 8.83 -7.09 16.41
C LEU A 35 9.85 -6.00 16.07
N VAL A 36 10.34 -5.99 14.83
CA VAL A 36 11.37 -5.08 14.35
C VAL A 36 10.74 -4.02 13.46
N SER A 37 10.95 -2.75 13.74
CA SER A 37 10.32 -1.66 13.00
C SER A 37 11.26 -0.48 12.79
N LYS A 38 11.24 0.08 11.58
CA LYS A 38 12.00 1.26 11.16
C LYS A 38 11.61 2.54 11.93
N VAL A 39 10.39 2.58 12.44
CA VAL A 39 9.85 3.65 13.29
C VAL A 39 9.11 3.03 14.47
N VAL A 40 8.88 3.79 15.53
CA VAL A 40 7.97 3.35 16.59
C VAL A 40 6.59 3.03 15.99
N PRO A 41 5.90 1.97 16.43
CA PRO A 41 4.66 1.49 15.78
C PRO A 41 3.63 2.59 15.53
N MET A 42 3.42 3.51 16.48
CA MET A 42 2.46 4.61 16.36
C MET A 42 2.81 5.65 15.27
N ARG A 43 3.99 5.57 14.66
CA ARG A 43 4.38 6.39 13.50
C ARG A 43 4.33 5.65 12.17
N SER A 44 3.85 4.40 12.16
CA SER A 44 3.66 3.63 10.92
C SER A 44 2.53 4.23 10.05
N HIS A 45 2.57 3.92 8.77
CA HIS A 45 1.62 4.51 7.81
C HIS A 45 0.14 4.20 8.12
N THR A 46 -0.17 3.11 8.79
CA THR A 46 -1.55 2.78 9.20
C THR A 46 -2.22 3.93 9.97
N VAL A 47 -1.44 4.74 10.73
CA VAL A 47 -1.98 5.86 11.53
C VAL A 47 -2.69 6.92 10.71
N VAL A 48 -2.28 7.13 9.45
CA VAL A 48 -2.83 8.17 8.57
C VAL A 48 -4.02 7.71 7.73
N ALA A 49 -4.48 6.47 7.90
CA ALA A 49 -5.65 5.97 7.22
C ALA A 49 -6.94 6.51 7.88
N GLU A 50 -7.69 7.32 7.16
CA GLU A 50 -8.83 8.07 7.70
C GLU A 50 -10.16 7.35 7.44
N GLY A 51 -10.21 6.56 6.35
CA GLY A 51 -11.44 6.08 5.75
C GLY A 51 -12.24 5.10 6.59
N GLY A 52 -11.63 4.06 7.10
CA GLY A 52 -12.26 2.96 7.81
C GLY A 52 -12.01 1.60 7.18
N SER A 53 -12.61 0.57 7.74
CA SER A 53 -12.38 -0.83 7.43
C SER A 53 -13.67 -1.55 7.03
N ALA A 54 -13.64 -2.38 5.98
CA ALA A 54 -14.81 -3.08 5.48
C ALA A 54 -15.18 -4.29 6.35
N GLY A 55 -16.47 -4.44 6.64
CA GLY A 55 -17.02 -5.62 7.31
C GLY A 55 -18.54 -5.64 7.25
N VAL A 56 -19.13 -6.76 6.83
CA VAL A 56 -20.58 -6.92 6.68
C VAL A 56 -21.25 -6.95 8.04
N ILE A 57 -22.16 -6.01 8.31
CA ILE A 57 -22.92 -5.96 9.58
C ILE A 57 -24.39 -5.63 9.39
N ARG A 58 -24.76 -5.02 8.24
CA ARG A 58 -26.14 -4.61 8.00
C ARG A 58 -27.00 -5.79 7.55
N PRO A 59 -28.30 -5.84 7.91
CA PRO A 59 -29.22 -6.92 7.48
C PRO A 59 -29.47 -6.95 5.96
N ASP A 60 -29.29 -5.81 5.28
CA ASP A 60 -29.47 -5.63 3.83
C ASP A 60 -28.15 -5.83 3.04
N ASP A 61 -27.06 -6.21 3.71
CA ASP A 61 -25.79 -6.57 3.10
C ASP A 61 -25.51 -8.07 3.24
N SER A 62 -24.53 -8.58 2.48
CA SER A 62 -24.14 -9.99 2.51
C SER A 62 -22.67 -10.18 2.18
N LEU A 63 -22.10 -11.33 2.53
CA LEU A 63 -20.76 -11.72 2.13
C LEU A 63 -20.62 -11.78 0.61
N ASP A 64 -21.66 -12.20 -0.11
CA ASP A 64 -21.68 -12.22 -1.57
C ASP A 64 -21.65 -10.80 -2.16
N ASN A 65 -22.35 -9.83 -1.56
CA ASN A 65 -22.23 -8.44 -1.97
C ASN A 65 -20.80 -7.89 -1.76
N HIS A 66 -20.16 -8.22 -0.63
CA HIS A 66 -18.78 -7.78 -0.36
C HIS A 66 -17.80 -8.48 -1.31
N PHE A 67 -17.99 -9.75 -1.58
CA PHE A 67 -17.23 -10.51 -2.57
C PHE A 67 -17.36 -9.89 -3.97
N ASP A 68 -18.59 -9.69 -4.46
CA ASP A 68 -18.85 -9.12 -5.79
C ASP A 68 -18.28 -7.71 -5.95
N ASP A 69 -18.43 -6.86 -4.93
CA ASP A 69 -17.86 -5.50 -4.95
C ASP A 69 -16.33 -5.53 -4.98
N THR A 70 -15.70 -6.47 -4.25
CA THR A 70 -14.25 -6.66 -4.22
C THR A 70 -13.73 -7.15 -5.57
N VAL A 71 -14.31 -8.23 -6.11
CA VAL A 71 -13.87 -8.85 -7.38
C VAL A 71 -14.13 -7.92 -8.56
N SER A 72 -15.31 -7.31 -8.66
CA SER A 72 -15.62 -6.35 -9.73
C SER A 72 -14.79 -5.05 -9.58
N GLY A 73 -14.57 -4.60 -8.34
CA GLY A 73 -13.67 -3.48 -8.05
C GLY A 73 -12.25 -3.73 -8.51
N GLY A 74 -11.74 -4.94 -8.32
CA GLY A 74 -10.44 -5.45 -8.76
C GLY A 74 -10.36 -5.83 -10.24
N ASP A 75 -11.44 -5.57 -10.99
CA ASP A 75 -11.54 -5.87 -12.43
C ASP A 75 -11.26 -7.34 -12.78
N TRP A 76 -11.77 -8.24 -11.92
CA TRP A 76 -11.68 -9.71 -11.96
C TRP A 76 -10.25 -10.28 -11.91
N LEU A 77 -9.24 -9.49 -11.65
CA LEU A 77 -7.86 -9.95 -11.44
C LEU A 77 -7.59 -10.33 -9.98
N CYS A 78 -8.61 -10.74 -9.26
CA CYS A 78 -8.51 -11.17 -7.86
C CYS A 78 -8.43 -12.70 -7.77
N GLU A 79 -7.65 -13.22 -6.84
CA GLU A 79 -7.73 -14.63 -6.40
C GLU A 79 -9.04 -14.82 -5.64
N GLN A 80 -10.05 -15.39 -6.30
CA GLN A 80 -11.42 -15.40 -5.78
C GLN A 80 -11.60 -16.27 -4.54
N ASP A 81 -10.88 -17.36 -4.42
CA ASP A 81 -10.84 -18.21 -3.21
C ASP A 81 -10.27 -17.43 -2.00
N VAL A 82 -9.27 -16.57 -2.24
CA VAL A 82 -8.71 -15.70 -1.21
C VAL A 82 -9.69 -14.57 -0.85
N VAL A 83 -10.42 -14.02 -1.83
CA VAL A 83 -11.49 -13.04 -1.56
C VAL A 83 -12.61 -13.66 -0.74
N GLU A 84 -13.00 -14.92 -1.00
CA GLU A 84 -14.00 -15.64 -0.19
C GLU A 84 -13.55 -15.72 1.27
N TYR A 85 -12.33 -16.19 1.53
CA TYR A 85 -11.76 -16.22 2.87
C TYR A 85 -11.75 -14.83 3.53
N PHE A 86 -11.33 -13.81 2.78
CA PHE A 86 -11.25 -12.42 3.27
C PHE A 86 -12.61 -11.90 3.74
N VAL A 87 -13.67 -12.02 2.91
CA VAL A 87 -14.97 -11.46 3.27
C VAL A 87 -15.64 -12.21 4.43
N GLU A 88 -15.37 -13.52 4.58
CA GLU A 88 -15.85 -14.32 5.69
C GLU A 88 -15.26 -13.89 7.04
N HIS A 89 -13.99 -13.41 7.06
CA HIS A 89 -13.28 -13.11 8.31
C HIS A 89 -13.21 -11.62 8.66
N CYS A 90 -13.54 -10.70 7.73
CA CYS A 90 -13.46 -9.25 7.98
C CYS A 90 -14.24 -8.81 9.23
N THR A 91 -15.49 -9.23 9.35
CA THR A 91 -16.38 -8.79 10.43
C THR A 91 -15.90 -9.27 11.79
N GLU A 92 -15.36 -10.49 11.87
CA GLU A 92 -14.77 -11.02 13.11
C GLU A 92 -13.62 -10.15 13.60
N GLU A 93 -12.73 -9.72 12.71
CA GLU A 93 -11.62 -8.84 13.04
C GLU A 93 -12.09 -7.45 13.51
N MET A 94 -13.18 -6.91 12.91
CA MET A 94 -13.75 -5.64 13.38
C MET A 94 -14.34 -5.76 14.80
N ILE A 95 -15.02 -6.85 15.08
CA ILE A 95 -15.57 -7.16 16.42
C ILE A 95 -14.43 -7.36 17.40
N GLN A 96 -13.37 -8.07 17.02
CA GLN A 96 -12.21 -8.29 17.88
C GLN A 96 -11.53 -6.96 18.23
N LEU A 97 -11.40 -6.04 17.29
CA LEU A 97 -10.88 -4.70 17.57
C LEU A 97 -11.77 -3.93 18.55
N GLU A 98 -13.08 -4.03 18.41
CA GLU A 98 -14.02 -3.42 19.35
C GLU A 98 -13.83 -3.96 20.78
N GLN A 99 -13.71 -5.28 20.92
CA GLN A 99 -13.43 -5.93 22.19
C GLN A 99 -12.10 -5.50 22.83
N TRP A 100 -11.12 -5.15 21.99
CA TRP A 100 -9.85 -4.57 22.45
C TRP A 100 -9.91 -3.07 22.72
N GLY A 101 -11.05 -2.40 22.41
CA GLY A 101 -11.31 -1.01 22.75
C GLY A 101 -11.25 -0.03 21.59
N CYS A 102 -11.33 -0.48 20.33
CA CYS A 102 -11.43 0.42 19.19
C CYS A 102 -12.79 1.17 19.21
N PRO A 103 -12.81 2.51 19.23
CA PRO A 103 -14.02 3.30 19.44
C PRO A 103 -14.77 3.53 18.12
N TRP A 104 -15.36 2.49 17.56
CA TRP A 104 -16.16 2.61 16.35
C TRP A 104 -17.32 3.59 16.50
N SER A 105 -17.55 4.41 15.49
CA SER A 105 -18.67 5.34 15.45
C SER A 105 -20.02 4.61 15.50
N ARG A 106 -20.96 5.11 16.31
CA ARG A 106 -22.26 4.50 16.52
C ARG A 106 -23.39 5.41 16.07
N LYS A 107 -24.54 4.81 15.79
CA LYS A 107 -25.81 5.50 15.62
C LYS A 107 -26.41 5.85 16.99
N ASP A 108 -27.46 6.67 17.02
CA ASP A 108 -28.16 7.07 18.24
C ASP A 108 -28.77 5.87 19.00
N ASP A 109 -29.08 4.78 18.28
CA ASP A 109 -29.59 3.52 18.85
C ASP A 109 -28.50 2.60 19.42
N GLY A 110 -27.24 3.04 19.38
CA GLY A 110 -26.08 2.30 19.88
C GLY A 110 -25.47 1.28 18.90
N HIS A 111 -26.10 1.02 17.75
CA HIS A 111 -25.53 0.13 16.74
C HIS A 111 -24.34 0.77 16.02
N ILE A 112 -23.43 -0.07 15.53
CA ILE A 112 -22.29 0.37 14.73
C ILE A 112 -22.79 1.14 13.50
N ASN A 113 -22.21 2.31 13.28
CA ASN A 113 -22.47 3.11 12.09
C ASN A 113 -21.48 2.70 10.98
N VAL A 114 -22.00 2.59 9.75
CA VAL A 114 -21.20 2.32 8.56
C VAL A 114 -21.47 3.33 7.47
N ARG A 115 -20.48 3.55 6.60
CA ARG A 115 -20.59 4.50 5.49
C ARG A 115 -20.25 3.88 4.15
N TYR A 116 -20.67 4.55 3.08
CA TYR A 116 -20.32 4.16 1.71
C TYR A 116 -18.88 4.54 1.39
N PHE A 117 -18.22 3.67 0.62
CA PHE A 117 -17.02 3.97 -0.15
C PHE A 117 -17.24 3.64 -1.62
N GLY A 118 -16.37 4.16 -2.50
CA GLY A 118 -16.50 4.01 -3.94
C GLY A 118 -16.51 2.57 -4.40
N GLY A 119 -17.51 2.23 -5.22
CA GLY A 119 -17.73 0.89 -5.74
C GLY A 119 -18.61 -0.03 -4.89
N MET A 120 -19.01 0.37 -3.69
CA MET A 120 -19.88 -0.44 -2.83
C MET A 120 -21.35 -0.33 -3.19
N LYS A 121 -22.03 -1.47 -3.27
CA LYS A 121 -23.50 -1.53 -3.42
C LYS A 121 -24.24 -1.19 -2.13
N VAL A 122 -23.69 -1.63 -0.98
CA VAL A 122 -24.26 -1.42 0.37
C VAL A 122 -23.15 -0.87 1.27
N PRO A 123 -23.46 0.09 2.20
CA PRO A 123 -22.45 0.64 3.09
C PRO A 123 -22.01 -0.42 4.11
N ARG A 124 -20.69 -0.71 4.14
CA ARG A 124 -20.07 -1.67 5.08
C ARG A 124 -18.78 -1.18 5.71
N THR A 125 -18.41 0.09 5.51
CA THR A 125 -17.17 0.63 6.09
C THR A 125 -17.40 1.07 7.52
N TRP A 126 -16.84 0.30 8.48
CA TRP A 126 -16.74 0.70 9.88
C TRP A 126 -15.73 1.82 10.01
N PHE A 127 -16.01 2.83 10.83
CA PHE A 127 -15.15 4.01 10.95
C PHE A 127 -15.18 4.59 12.36
N ALA A 128 -14.14 5.33 12.72
CA ALA A 128 -14.05 6.13 13.92
C ALA A 128 -13.79 7.59 13.50
N ALA A 129 -14.87 8.35 13.26
CA ALA A 129 -14.88 9.67 12.63
C ALA A 129 -14.02 9.69 11.34
N ASP A 130 -13.01 10.56 11.25
CA ASP A 130 -12.02 10.63 10.17
C ASP A 130 -10.61 10.20 10.61
N ARG A 131 -10.51 9.38 11.71
CA ARG A 131 -9.25 8.90 12.32
C ARG A 131 -9.23 7.38 12.51
N SER A 132 -9.84 6.63 11.61
CA SER A 132 -10.02 5.19 11.77
C SER A 132 -8.69 4.43 11.93
N GLY A 133 -7.71 4.74 11.09
CA GLY A 133 -6.39 4.08 11.14
C GLY A 133 -5.63 4.39 12.43
N PHE A 134 -5.73 5.62 12.95
CA PHE A 134 -5.15 5.97 14.26
C PHE A 134 -5.73 5.08 15.36
N HIS A 135 -7.05 4.95 15.43
CA HIS A 135 -7.72 4.16 16.48
C HIS A 135 -7.43 2.65 16.34
N ILE A 136 -7.44 2.12 15.11
CA ILE A 136 -7.07 0.72 14.84
C ILE A 136 -5.63 0.46 15.32
N LEU A 137 -4.68 1.28 14.87
CA LEU A 137 -3.28 1.11 15.20
C LEU A 137 -3.02 1.25 16.70
N HIS A 138 -3.64 2.25 17.34
CA HIS A 138 -3.53 2.47 18.78
C HIS A 138 -4.07 1.27 19.58
N THR A 139 -5.22 0.74 19.17
CA THR A 139 -5.82 -0.46 19.78
C THR A 139 -4.90 -1.66 19.66
N LEU A 140 -4.37 -1.93 18.47
CA LEU A 140 -3.41 -3.03 18.24
C LEU A 140 -2.13 -2.84 19.06
N PHE A 141 -1.59 -1.62 19.06
CA PHE A 141 -0.38 -1.32 19.83
C PHE A 141 -0.59 -1.57 21.33
N GLN A 142 -1.66 -1.03 21.92
CA GLN A 142 -1.97 -1.25 23.35
C GLN A 142 -2.24 -2.72 23.64
N THR A 143 -2.93 -3.43 22.74
CA THR A 143 -3.18 -4.86 22.91
C THR A 143 -1.86 -5.65 22.89
N SER A 144 -0.92 -5.29 22.03
CA SER A 144 0.40 -5.95 21.97
C SER A 144 1.19 -5.86 23.28
N LEU A 145 0.97 -4.81 24.08
CA LEU A 145 1.63 -4.63 25.37
C LEU A 145 1.16 -5.61 26.45
N LYS A 146 0.03 -6.32 26.24
CA LYS A 146 -0.44 -7.38 27.12
C LYS A 146 0.39 -8.66 27.00
N TYR A 147 1.19 -8.79 25.94
CA TYR A 147 1.95 -9.99 25.62
C TYR A 147 3.45 -9.73 25.84
N PRO A 148 4.02 -10.07 27.03
CA PRO A 148 5.42 -9.80 27.35
C PRO A 148 6.42 -10.56 26.46
N GLN A 149 5.98 -11.61 25.77
CA GLN A 149 6.77 -12.35 24.79
C GLN A 149 6.99 -11.59 23.46
N ILE A 150 6.26 -10.49 23.21
CA ILE A 150 6.51 -9.59 22.07
C ILE A 150 7.59 -8.59 22.47
N ARG A 151 8.83 -8.85 22.06
CA ARG A 151 9.96 -7.95 22.26
C ARG A 151 10.07 -7.00 21.08
N ARG A 152 10.01 -5.70 21.33
CA ARG A 152 10.12 -4.68 20.29
C ARG A 152 11.56 -4.23 20.07
N TYR A 153 11.89 -4.05 18.80
CA TYR A 153 13.10 -3.41 18.30
C TYR A 153 12.65 -2.19 17.47
N ASP A 154 12.37 -1.09 18.17
CA ASP A 154 11.91 0.16 17.57
C ASP A 154 13.08 0.92 16.98
N GLU A 155 12.90 1.56 15.82
CA GLU A 155 13.93 2.30 15.07
C GLU A 155 15.12 1.43 14.62
N PHE A 156 14.81 0.19 14.21
CA PHE A 156 15.72 -0.72 13.54
C PHE A 156 15.36 -0.86 12.05
N PHE A 157 16.31 -0.55 11.19
CA PHE A 157 16.18 -0.72 9.74
C PHE A 157 16.72 -2.07 9.30
N CYS A 158 15.83 -2.96 8.81
CA CYS A 158 16.25 -4.23 8.24
C CYS A 158 16.83 -4.04 6.85
N THR A 159 18.01 -4.60 6.61
CA THR A 159 18.75 -4.48 5.37
C THR A 159 18.79 -5.75 4.53
N ASP A 160 18.71 -6.92 5.15
CA ASP A 160 18.84 -8.19 4.43
C ASP A 160 18.02 -9.31 5.09
N LEU A 161 17.43 -10.17 4.26
CA LEU A 161 16.93 -11.47 4.64
C LEU A 161 18.06 -12.51 4.53
N GLN A 162 18.17 -13.36 5.53
CA GLN A 162 19.07 -14.51 5.49
C GLN A 162 18.28 -15.74 5.05
N VAL A 163 18.67 -16.32 3.94
CA VAL A 163 18.00 -17.49 3.37
C VAL A 163 19.04 -18.55 3.06
N GLU A 164 18.78 -19.78 3.48
CA GLU A 164 19.64 -20.96 3.25
C GLU A 164 18.76 -22.13 2.81
N ASP A 165 19.12 -22.78 1.74
CA ASP A 165 18.41 -23.96 1.18
C ASP A 165 16.88 -23.73 1.03
N GLY A 166 16.50 -22.54 0.55
CA GLY A 166 15.09 -22.18 0.35
C GLY A 166 14.30 -21.94 1.65
N ARG A 167 14.98 -21.72 2.77
CA ARG A 167 14.40 -21.46 4.09
C ARG A 167 14.89 -20.14 4.65
N VAL A 168 13.99 -19.38 5.27
CA VAL A 168 14.41 -18.20 6.03
C VAL A 168 15.13 -18.61 7.31
N ARG A 169 16.19 -17.88 7.64
CA ARG A 169 17.03 -18.12 8.82
C ARG A 169 17.13 -16.90 9.74
N GLY A 170 16.81 -15.73 9.24
CA GLY A 170 16.88 -14.50 10.01
C GLY A 170 16.98 -13.25 9.15
N VAL A 171 17.41 -12.16 9.79
CA VAL A 171 17.58 -10.84 9.18
C VAL A 171 18.82 -10.15 9.70
N LEU A 172 19.37 -9.22 8.91
CA LEU A 172 20.30 -8.20 9.39
C LEU A 172 19.56 -6.88 9.55
N ALA A 173 19.74 -6.20 10.67
CA ALA A 173 19.18 -4.91 10.95
C ALA A 173 20.22 -3.92 11.48
N VAL A 174 19.97 -2.64 11.29
CA VAL A 174 20.76 -1.52 11.82
C VAL A 174 19.91 -0.73 12.81
N GLU A 175 20.38 -0.56 14.03
CA GLU A 175 19.81 0.38 14.99
C GLU A 175 20.06 1.80 14.50
N ILE A 176 19.01 2.56 14.21
CA ILE A 176 19.13 3.89 13.58
C ILE A 176 19.87 4.88 14.49
N ALA A 177 19.62 4.80 15.80
CA ALA A 177 20.20 5.73 16.78
C ALA A 177 21.71 5.59 16.91
N SER A 178 22.24 4.38 16.94
CA SER A 178 23.67 4.11 17.19
C SER A 178 24.44 3.70 15.93
N GLY A 179 23.74 3.19 14.90
CA GLY A 179 24.33 2.49 13.76
C GLY A 179 24.85 1.11 14.08
N GLU A 180 24.57 0.56 15.25
CA GLU A 180 24.93 -0.82 15.58
C GLU A 180 24.15 -1.82 14.73
N ARG A 181 24.81 -2.92 14.34
CA ARG A 181 24.24 -3.98 13.51
C ARG A 181 23.85 -5.16 14.36
N LEU A 182 22.64 -5.65 14.11
CA LEU A 182 22.02 -6.79 14.79
C LEU A 182 21.70 -7.87 13.75
N ALA A 183 22.34 -9.03 13.85
CA ALA A 183 21.90 -10.24 13.16
C ALA A 183 20.92 -10.97 14.09
N LEU A 184 19.66 -11.05 13.67
CA LEU A 184 18.58 -11.68 14.40
C LEU A 184 18.15 -12.95 13.68
N PHE A 185 18.24 -14.10 14.36
CA PHE A 185 17.99 -15.42 13.78
C PHE A 185 16.64 -15.96 14.23
N ALA A 186 15.85 -16.45 13.28
CA ALA A 186 14.58 -17.13 13.51
C ALA A 186 14.24 -18.07 12.34
N ASN A 187 13.48 -19.11 12.59
CA ASN A 187 13.01 -20.06 11.58
C ASN A 187 11.66 -19.67 10.97
N ALA A 188 11.05 -18.59 11.46
CA ALA A 188 9.84 -18.00 10.93
C ALA A 188 9.96 -16.46 10.90
N VAL A 189 9.65 -15.84 9.75
CA VAL A 189 9.69 -14.39 9.54
C VAL A 189 8.40 -13.94 8.87
N VAL A 190 7.76 -12.90 9.40
CA VAL A 190 6.59 -12.24 8.80
C VAL A 190 6.99 -10.87 8.30
N MET A 191 6.87 -10.62 7.01
CA MET A 191 7.08 -9.31 6.41
C MET A 191 5.78 -8.51 6.42
N ALA A 192 5.79 -7.34 7.07
CA ALA A 192 4.66 -6.41 7.17
C ALA A 192 5.13 -4.95 7.00
N THR A 193 6.01 -4.73 6.02
CA THR A 193 6.83 -3.52 5.84
C THR A 193 6.12 -2.39 5.12
N GLY A 194 4.88 -2.60 4.65
CA GLY A 194 4.09 -1.61 3.92
C GLY A 194 4.48 -1.50 2.43
N GLY A 195 3.85 -0.56 1.73
CA GLY A 195 3.93 -0.41 0.29
C GLY A 195 5.16 0.32 -0.23
N ALA A 196 5.11 0.71 -1.51
CA ALA A 196 6.21 1.32 -2.23
C ALA A 196 5.84 2.66 -2.92
N GLY A 197 4.82 3.37 -2.46
CA GLY A 197 4.34 4.59 -3.14
C GLY A 197 5.37 5.73 -3.21
N ARG A 198 6.43 5.68 -2.39
CA ARG A 198 7.53 6.66 -2.42
C ARG A 198 8.42 6.60 -3.65
N VAL A 199 8.25 5.60 -4.53
CA VAL A 199 8.91 5.58 -5.85
C VAL A 199 8.27 6.56 -6.84
N PHE A 200 7.11 7.13 -6.53
CA PHE A 200 6.44 8.18 -7.30
C PHE A 200 6.61 9.55 -6.64
N ARG A 201 6.53 10.61 -7.46
CA ARG A 201 6.71 11.99 -6.99
C ARG A 201 5.52 12.45 -6.16
N GLN A 202 4.31 12.36 -6.72
CA GLN A 202 3.06 12.76 -6.06
C GLN A 202 2.42 11.53 -5.39
N ASN A 203 2.49 11.45 -4.07
CA ASN A 203 1.97 10.31 -3.31
C ASN A 203 1.48 10.74 -1.93
N THR A 204 0.59 9.93 -1.34
CA THR A 204 0.03 10.12 0.00
C THR A 204 0.83 9.38 1.07
N ASN A 205 1.90 8.70 0.70
CA ASN A 205 2.56 7.73 1.54
C ASN A 205 3.53 8.38 2.53
N ALA A 206 3.58 7.84 3.75
CA ALA A 206 4.61 8.21 4.72
C ALA A 206 6.02 7.97 4.16
N GLY A 207 7.01 8.71 4.68
CA GLY A 207 8.40 8.61 4.23
C GLY A 207 9.01 7.21 4.33
N THR A 208 8.40 6.33 5.11
CA THR A 208 8.84 4.96 5.36
C THR A 208 8.40 3.93 4.30
N LEU A 209 7.48 4.29 3.39
CA LEU A 209 6.96 3.36 2.37
C LEU A 209 7.81 3.39 1.10
N THR A 210 9.04 2.96 1.22
CA THR A 210 10.08 2.99 0.18
C THR A 210 10.17 1.69 -0.63
N GLY A 211 9.39 0.65 -0.27
CA GLY A 211 9.46 -0.67 -0.92
C GLY A 211 10.65 -1.52 -0.48
N ASP A 212 11.38 -1.11 0.55
CA ASP A 212 12.57 -1.81 1.04
C ASP A 212 12.29 -3.28 1.41
N GLY A 213 11.19 -3.58 2.10
CA GLY A 213 10.81 -4.95 2.39
C GLY A 213 10.49 -5.77 1.13
N MET A 214 9.79 -5.17 0.16
CA MET A 214 9.57 -5.83 -1.14
C MET A 214 10.89 -6.13 -1.84
N GLY A 215 11.83 -5.16 -1.86
CA GLY A 215 13.15 -5.32 -2.45
C GLY A 215 13.99 -6.38 -1.75
N MET A 216 13.93 -6.48 -0.40
CA MET A 216 14.60 -7.55 0.34
C MET A 216 14.10 -8.94 -0.06
N ALA A 217 12.78 -9.15 -0.09
CA ALA A 217 12.19 -10.43 -0.51
C ALA A 217 12.51 -10.76 -1.97
N TYR A 218 12.50 -9.74 -2.83
CA TYR A 218 12.80 -9.84 -4.25
C TYR A 218 14.24 -10.31 -4.49
N ARG A 219 15.22 -9.68 -3.82
CA ARG A 219 16.64 -10.13 -3.87
C ARG A 219 16.84 -11.54 -3.31
N ALA A 220 16.02 -11.94 -2.35
CA ALA A 220 16.03 -13.29 -1.79
C ALA A 220 15.42 -14.35 -2.73
N GLY A 221 14.87 -13.94 -3.88
CA GLY A 221 14.31 -14.81 -4.92
C GLY A 221 12.79 -15.01 -4.85
N VAL A 222 12.07 -14.23 -4.02
CA VAL A 222 10.60 -14.22 -4.04
C VAL A 222 10.13 -13.30 -5.16
N PRO A 223 9.32 -13.77 -6.13
CA PRO A 223 8.77 -12.90 -7.15
C PRO A 223 7.90 -11.79 -6.56
N LEU A 224 7.86 -10.63 -7.23
CA LEU A 224 6.87 -9.60 -6.96
C LEU A 224 5.70 -9.76 -7.93
N ARG A 225 4.46 -9.83 -7.40
CA ARG A 225 3.23 -10.05 -8.16
C ARG A 225 2.50 -8.73 -8.39
N ASP A 226 1.99 -8.51 -9.62
CA ASP A 226 1.05 -7.44 -9.99
C ASP A 226 1.57 -6.01 -9.76
N MET A 227 2.86 -5.79 -9.93
CA MET A 227 3.52 -4.52 -9.61
C MET A 227 3.09 -3.36 -10.51
N GLU A 228 2.51 -3.60 -11.69
CA GLU A 228 1.96 -2.58 -12.57
C GLU A 228 0.70 -1.90 -12.04
N PHE A 229 0.03 -2.49 -11.04
CA PHE A 229 -1.20 -1.95 -10.48
C PHE A 229 -0.92 -1.10 -9.26
N VAL A 230 -0.90 0.22 -9.48
CA VAL A 230 -0.71 1.25 -8.46
C VAL A 230 -1.93 2.14 -8.44
N GLN A 231 -2.62 2.20 -7.30
CA GLN A 231 -3.85 2.98 -7.16
C GLN A 231 -3.54 4.43 -6.86
N TYR A 232 -4.12 5.33 -7.64
CA TYR A 232 -4.19 6.75 -7.33
C TYR A 232 -5.43 7.06 -6.48
N HIS A 233 -5.26 7.85 -5.42
CA HIS A 233 -6.39 8.44 -4.71
C HIS A 233 -6.75 9.77 -5.41
N PRO A 234 -8.03 10.00 -5.77
CA PRO A 234 -8.39 11.14 -6.61
C PRO A 234 -8.32 12.49 -5.91
N THR A 235 -8.30 12.52 -4.57
CA THR A 235 -8.40 13.75 -3.78
C THR A 235 -7.29 13.86 -2.75
N CYS A 236 -6.18 14.50 -3.13
CA CYS A 236 -5.03 14.80 -2.27
C CYS A 236 -4.62 16.26 -2.45
N LEU A 237 -4.04 16.89 -1.44
CA LEU A 237 -3.53 18.25 -1.57
C LEU A 237 -2.33 18.27 -2.52
N PRO A 238 -2.29 19.19 -3.52
CA PRO A 238 -1.16 19.33 -4.41
C PRO A 238 0.14 19.61 -3.65
N GLY A 239 1.25 18.99 -4.08
CA GLY A 239 2.58 19.19 -3.48
C GLY A 239 2.84 18.41 -2.21
N SER A 240 1.99 18.53 -1.19
CA SER A 240 2.15 17.81 0.08
C SER A 240 1.74 16.34 -0.01
N GLY A 241 0.81 16.00 -0.90
CA GLY A 241 0.22 14.65 -0.99
C GLY A 241 -0.70 14.29 0.17
N ILE A 242 -1.05 15.25 1.05
CA ILE A 242 -1.94 14.99 2.19
C ILE A 242 -3.31 14.55 1.67
N LEU A 243 -3.79 13.45 2.22
CA LEU A 243 -5.03 12.83 1.82
C LEU A 243 -6.23 13.69 2.22
N MET A 244 -7.11 14.01 1.24
CA MET A 244 -8.47 14.47 1.51
C MET A 244 -9.37 13.24 1.38
N THR A 245 -9.67 12.63 2.50
CA THR A 245 -10.29 11.29 2.58
C THR A 245 -11.51 11.11 1.70
N GLU A 246 -11.74 9.89 1.26
CA GLU A 246 -12.98 9.50 0.59
C GLU A 246 -14.22 9.77 1.46
N GLY A 247 -14.05 9.85 2.78
CA GLY A 247 -15.09 10.29 3.72
C GLY A 247 -15.72 11.62 3.35
N CYS A 248 -14.94 12.58 2.82
CA CYS A 248 -15.48 13.88 2.35
C CYS A 248 -16.57 13.69 1.30
N ARG A 249 -16.31 12.81 0.32
CA ARG A 249 -17.26 12.48 -0.75
C ARG A 249 -18.42 11.62 -0.23
N GLY A 250 -18.14 10.74 0.73
CA GLY A 250 -19.15 9.97 1.47
C GLY A 250 -20.13 10.83 2.25
N GLU A 251 -19.68 11.93 2.82
CA GLU A 251 -20.52 12.92 3.51
C GLU A 251 -21.28 13.84 2.54
N GLY A 252 -20.96 13.79 1.25
CA GLY A 252 -21.67 14.52 0.19
C GLY A 252 -20.84 15.59 -0.52
N GLY A 253 -19.53 15.66 -0.28
CA GLY A 253 -18.62 16.54 -1.01
C GLY A 253 -18.60 16.24 -2.51
N ILE A 254 -18.48 17.28 -3.33
CA ILE A 254 -18.52 17.20 -4.79
C ILE A 254 -17.19 17.63 -5.41
N LEU A 255 -16.90 17.11 -6.62
CA LEU A 255 -15.73 17.48 -7.42
C LEU A 255 -16.13 18.39 -8.56
N VAL A 256 -15.56 19.59 -8.60
CA VAL A 256 -15.81 20.57 -9.65
C VAL A 256 -14.50 21.01 -10.32
N ASN A 257 -14.56 21.26 -11.63
CA ASN A 257 -13.41 21.76 -12.38
C ASN A 257 -13.26 23.30 -12.22
N ARG A 258 -12.35 23.91 -12.96
CA ARG A 258 -12.07 25.35 -12.95
C ARG A 258 -13.31 26.20 -13.18
N ASP A 259 -14.27 25.72 -13.98
CA ASP A 259 -15.48 26.46 -14.35
C ASP A 259 -16.62 26.27 -13.34
N GLY A 260 -16.36 25.60 -12.20
CA GLY A 260 -17.37 25.24 -11.20
C GLY A 260 -18.30 24.10 -11.64
N TYR A 261 -17.97 23.43 -12.75
CA TYR A 261 -18.78 22.35 -13.29
C TYR A 261 -18.43 21.01 -12.64
N ARG A 262 -19.46 20.27 -12.25
CA ARG A 262 -19.34 18.92 -11.66
C ARG A 262 -19.06 17.90 -12.76
N TYR A 263 -17.80 17.75 -13.13
CA TYR A 263 -17.32 17.15 -14.37
C TYR A 263 -17.44 15.62 -14.46
N LEU A 264 -17.57 14.91 -13.35
CA LEU A 264 -17.63 13.44 -13.34
C LEU A 264 -18.78 12.86 -14.17
N GLN A 265 -19.85 13.61 -14.35
CA GLN A 265 -21.00 13.24 -15.19
C GLN A 265 -20.61 13.02 -16.67
N ASP A 266 -19.58 13.70 -17.16
CA ASP A 266 -19.12 13.57 -18.55
C ASP A 266 -18.34 12.28 -18.80
N TYR A 267 -18.01 11.56 -17.73
CA TYR A 267 -17.17 10.35 -17.74
C TYR A 267 -17.92 9.08 -17.33
N GLY A 268 -19.25 9.08 -17.43
CA GLY A 268 -20.10 7.92 -17.17
C GLY A 268 -20.19 7.51 -15.68
N LEU A 269 -19.86 8.45 -14.78
CA LEU A 269 -19.85 8.20 -13.32
C LEU A 269 -21.15 8.61 -12.62
N GLY A 270 -22.22 8.88 -13.36
CA GLY A 270 -23.52 9.20 -12.79
C GLY A 270 -24.47 9.82 -13.81
N PRO A 271 -25.76 9.99 -13.45
CA PRO A 271 -26.75 10.59 -14.32
C PRO A 271 -26.49 12.09 -14.53
N LEU A 272 -26.84 12.59 -15.70
CA LEU A 272 -26.68 13.99 -16.09
C LEU A 272 -27.60 14.95 -15.31
N ASP A 273 -28.68 14.50 -14.65
CA ASP A 273 -29.71 15.32 -13.98
C ASP A 273 -30.38 14.64 -12.79
N PRO A 274 -31.08 15.38 -11.92
CA PRO A 274 -31.07 16.82 -11.58
C PRO A 274 -30.14 17.15 -10.40
N TRP A 275 -29.97 18.44 -10.09
CA TRP A 275 -29.28 18.92 -8.88
C TRP A 275 -30.24 19.01 -7.68
N PRO A 276 -29.85 18.60 -6.43
CA PRO A 276 -28.59 17.96 -6.04
C PRO A 276 -28.53 16.50 -6.51
N ARG A 277 -27.37 16.13 -7.11
CA ARG A 277 -27.19 14.81 -7.73
C ARG A 277 -26.97 13.70 -6.71
N PRO A 278 -27.29 12.44 -7.07
CA PRO A 278 -27.02 11.31 -6.20
C PRO A 278 -25.55 11.22 -5.80
N LYS A 279 -25.27 10.81 -4.57
CA LYS A 279 -23.93 10.62 -4.01
C LYS A 279 -23.03 9.69 -4.82
N ALA A 280 -23.60 8.82 -5.66
CA ALA A 280 -22.88 7.80 -6.40
C ALA A 280 -21.79 8.33 -7.36
N MET A 281 -21.92 9.57 -7.86
CA MET A 281 -20.98 10.14 -8.83
C MET A 281 -19.57 10.27 -8.25
N GLU A 282 -19.40 10.90 -7.11
CA GLU A 282 -18.11 11.06 -6.40
C GLU A 282 -17.70 9.81 -5.63
N LEU A 283 -18.58 8.83 -5.50
CA LEU A 283 -18.32 7.52 -4.95
C LEU A 283 -18.10 6.45 -6.03
N GLY A 284 -17.74 6.89 -7.24
CA GLY A 284 -17.19 6.01 -8.25
C GLY A 284 -15.85 5.41 -7.83
N PRO A 285 -15.35 4.38 -8.53
CA PRO A 285 -14.05 3.78 -8.26
C PRO A 285 -12.91 4.78 -8.41
N ARG A 286 -11.88 4.64 -7.58
CA ARG A 286 -10.75 5.57 -7.51
C ARG A 286 -10.00 5.70 -8.83
N ASP A 287 -9.79 4.59 -9.54
CA ASP A 287 -9.20 4.58 -10.87
C ASP A 287 -9.98 5.46 -11.85
N ARG A 288 -11.31 5.32 -11.89
CA ARG A 288 -12.17 6.10 -12.80
C ARG A 288 -12.20 7.59 -12.47
N LEU A 289 -12.20 7.95 -11.20
CA LEU A 289 -12.15 9.36 -10.79
C LEU A 289 -10.80 10.01 -11.14
N SER A 290 -9.71 9.28 -10.95
CA SER A 290 -8.36 9.75 -11.30
C SER A 290 -8.19 9.89 -12.83
N GLN A 291 -8.76 8.97 -13.60
CA GLN A 291 -8.83 9.06 -15.08
C GLN A 291 -9.64 10.28 -15.53
N ALA A 292 -10.79 10.57 -14.89
CA ALA A 292 -11.59 11.75 -15.20
C ALA A 292 -10.82 13.06 -14.94
N PHE A 293 -10.06 13.14 -13.84
CA PHE A 293 -9.17 14.26 -13.58
C PHE A 293 -8.12 14.44 -14.69
N TRP A 294 -7.50 13.34 -15.14
CA TRP A 294 -6.51 13.38 -16.21
C TRP A 294 -7.11 13.98 -17.50
N HIS A 295 -8.33 13.58 -17.85
CA HIS A 295 -9.03 14.15 -19.03
C HIS A 295 -9.35 15.64 -18.84
N GLU A 296 -9.77 16.08 -17.65
CA GLU A 296 -9.99 17.51 -17.36
C GLU A 296 -8.68 18.32 -17.51
N ARG A 297 -7.56 17.75 -17.04
CA ARG A 297 -6.23 18.35 -17.25
C ARG A 297 -5.89 18.48 -18.73
N GLN A 298 -6.11 17.45 -19.55
CA GLN A 298 -5.85 17.51 -21.00
C GLN A 298 -6.73 18.55 -21.70
N LYS A 299 -7.95 18.77 -21.22
CA LYS A 299 -8.87 19.79 -21.73
C LYS A 299 -8.57 21.21 -21.21
N GLY A 300 -7.57 21.39 -20.35
CA GLY A 300 -7.23 22.67 -19.72
C GLY A 300 -8.30 23.19 -18.76
N ARG A 301 -9.11 22.30 -18.17
CA ARG A 301 -10.19 22.65 -17.24
C ARG A 301 -9.81 22.50 -15.76
N THR A 302 -8.52 22.35 -15.45
CA THR A 302 -7.98 22.36 -14.09
C THR A 302 -7.66 23.77 -13.64
N VAL A 303 -7.57 23.98 -12.33
CA VAL A 303 -7.01 25.19 -11.72
C VAL A 303 -5.50 25.03 -11.55
N ASP A 304 -4.76 26.10 -11.76
CA ASP A 304 -3.31 26.10 -11.55
C ASP A 304 -3.00 26.38 -10.08
N THR A 305 -2.12 25.56 -9.49
CA THR A 305 -1.57 25.78 -8.17
C THR A 305 -0.04 25.85 -8.24
N PRO A 306 0.67 26.38 -7.23
CA PRO A 306 2.13 26.36 -7.21
C PRO A 306 2.76 24.96 -7.33
N HIS A 307 1.96 23.91 -7.09
CA HIS A 307 2.38 22.52 -7.09
C HIS A 307 1.83 21.69 -8.25
N GLY A 308 1.18 22.35 -9.22
CA GLY A 308 0.63 21.72 -10.41
C GLY A 308 -0.89 21.84 -10.53
N PRO A 309 -1.48 21.19 -11.54
CA PRO A 309 -2.92 21.30 -11.83
C PRO A 309 -3.76 20.59 -10.76
N ALA A 310 -4.90 21.20 -10.42
CA ALA A 310 -5.87 20.69 -9.45
C ALA A 310 -7.32 20.85 -9.94
N VAL A 311 -8.25 20.19 -9.30
CA VAL A 311 -9.68 20.46 -9.32
C VAL A 311 -10.12 20.83 -7.91
N HIS A 312 -11.36 21.18 -7.70
CA HIS A 312 -11.86 21.54 -6.40
C HIS A 312 -12.73 20.46 -5.78
N LEU A 313 -12.44 20.12 -4.52
CA LEU A 313 -13.34 19.39 -3.63
C LEU A 313 -14.19 20.43 -2.88
N ASP A 314 -15.47 20.52 -3.21
CA ASP A 314 -16.40 21.49 -2.62
C ASP A 314 -17.22 20.84 -1.50
N LEU A 315 -17.05 21.35 -0.28
CA LEU A 315 -17.77 20.93 0.93
C LEU A 315 -18.73 21.98 1.45
N ARG A 316 -18.73 23.20 0.89
CA ARG A 316 -19.45 24.37 1.43
C ARG A 316 -20.95 24.14 1.64
N HIS A 317 -21.59 23.38 0.75
CA HIS A 317 -23.01 23.03 0.81
C HIS A 317 -23.39 22.09 1.96
N LEU A 318 -22.39 21.46 2.62
CA LEU A 318 -22.61 20.61 3.80
C LEU A 318 -22.89 21.44 5.06
N GLY A 319 -22.41 22.68 5.10
CA GLY A 319 -22.52 23.60 6.22
C GLY A 319 -21.48 23.36 7.31
N GLU A 320 -21.17 24.44 8.05
CA GLU A 320 -20.13 24.49 9.08
C GLU A 320 -20.26 23.36 10.12
N LYS A 321 -21.46 23.18 10.68
CA LYS A 321 -21.70 22.16 11.71
C LYS A 321 -21.31 20.78 11.25
N LYS A 322 -21.74 20.37 10.06
CA LYS A 322 -21.47 19.02 9.53
C LYS A 322 -19.98 18.82 9.22
N ILE A 323 -19.31 19.85 8.68
CA ILE A 323 -17.87 19.80 8.39
C ILE A 323 -17.10 19.57 9.68
N HIS A 324 -17.31 20.36 10.72
CA HIS A 324 -16.57 20.23 11.99
C HIS A 324 -16.94 19.00 12.81
N GLU A 325 -18.15 18.47 12.72
CA GLU A 325 -18.54 17.24 13.44
C GLU A 325 -18.08 15.97 12.75
N ARG A 326 -18.04 15.93 11.40
CA ARG A 326 -17.82 14.71 10.61
C ARG A 326 -16.46 14.64 9.95
N LEU A 327 -15.80 15.77 9.73
CA LEU A 327 -14.55 15.93 8.99
C LEU A 327 -13.59 16.91 9.70
N PRO A 328 -13.41 16.84 11.03
CA PRO A 328 -12.59 17.81 11.78
C PRO A 328 -11.12 17.79 11.35
N LEU A 329 -10.53 16.62 11.12
CA LEU A 329 -9.14 16.49 10.67
C LEU A 329 -8.96 17.05 9.26
N ILE A 330 -9.96 16.88 8.38
CA ILE A 330 -9.92 17.42 7.01
C ILE A 330 -9.98 18.95 7.02
N ALA A 331 -10.82 19.54 7.87
CA ALA A 331 -10.86 20.99 8.03
C ALA A 331 -9.51 21.54 8.49
N GLU A 332 -8.93 20.95 9.55
CA GLU A 332 -7.61 21.31 10.07
C GLU A 332 -6.50 21.16 8.99
N ALA A 333 -6.54 20.07 8.23
CA ALA A 333 -5.55 19.80 7.18
C ALA A 333 -5.66 20.81 6.01
N ALA A 334 -6.87 21.14 5.58
CA ALA A 334 -7.12 22.13 4.53
C ALA A 334 -6.64 23.53 4.95
N GLU A 335 -6.95 23.95 6.17
CA GLU A 335 -6.49 25.24 6.70
C GLU A 335 -4.96 25.28 6.86
N THR A 336 -4.37 24.26 7.47
CA THR A 336 -2.94 24.22 7.80
C THR A 336 -2.06 24.11 6.57
N PHE A 337 -2.41 23.25 5.61
CA PHE A 337 -1.52 22.88 4.50
C PHE A 337 -1.92 23.48 3.15
N ALA A 338 -3.17 23.91 2.99
CA ALA A 338 -3.62 24.59 1.77
C ALA A 338 -4.06 26.05 2.02
N GLY A 339 -4.16 26.49 3.28
CA GLY A 339 -4.63 27.82 3.63
C GLY A 339 -6.09 28.07 3.29
N VAL A 340 -6.92 27.02 3.26
CA VAL A 340 -8.31 27.05 2.81
C VAL A 340 -9.23 26.65 3.95
N ASP A 341 -10.18 27.53 4.30
CA ASP A 341 -11.31 27.21 5.17
C ASP A 341 -12.40 26.50 4.35
N PRO A 342 -12.63 25.19 4.53
CA PRO A 342 -13.54 24.41 3.68
C PRO A 342 -15.01 24.78 3.86
N VAL A 343 -15.34 25.58 4.87
CA VAL A 343 -16.70 26.16 5.04
C VAL A 343 -16.94 27.29 4.04
N LYS A 344 -15.89 28.03 3.67
CA LYS A 344 -15.96 29.22 2.81
C LYS A 344 -15.52 28.96 1.38
N ASP A 345 -14.44 28.19 1.21
CA ASP A 345 -13.79 28.01 -0.08
C ASP A 345 -13.60 26.51 -0.41
N PRO A 346 -13.62 26.11 -1.69
CA PRO A 346 -13.38 24.73 -2.08
C PRO A 346 -11.89 24.38 -1.97
N ILE A 347 -11.61 23.15 -1.56
CA ILE A 347 -10.24 22.64 -1.36
C ILE A 347 -9.63 22.24 -2.71
N PRO A 348 -8.43 22.76 -3.10
CA PRO A 348 -7.75 22.28 -4.29
C PRO A 348 -7.22 20.85 -4.08
N VAL A 349 -7.57 19.94 -5.02
CA VAL A 349 -7.18 18.53 -4.93
C VAL A 349 -6.70 17.99 -6.27
N CYS A 350 -5.80 17.01 -6.23
CA CYS A 350 -5.32 16.27 -7.38
C CYS A 350 -5.14 14.78 -7.05
N PRO A 351 -5.10 13.89 -8.04
CA PRO A 351 -4.73 12.49 -7.83
C PRO A 351 -3.29 12.36 -7.35
N ALA A 352 -3.07 11.42 -6.43
CA ALA A 352 -1.75 11.05 -5.95
C ALA A 352 -1.68 9.52 -5.75
N VAL A 353 -0.49 8.92 -5.95
CA VAL A 353 -0.25 7.52 -5.66
C VAL A 353 -0.58 7.24 -4.19
N HIS A 354 -1.37 6.19 -3.95
CA HIS A 354 -1.93 5.94 -2.64
C HIS A 354 -1.72 4.52 -2.13
N TYR A 355 -1.82 3.51 -3.00
CA TYR A 355 -1.73 2.11 -2.61
C TYR A 355 -1.12 1.25 -3.71
N THR A 356 -0.17 0.38 -3.35
CA THR A 356 0.40 -0.62 -4.24
C THR A 356 -0.41 -1.91 -4.11
N MET A 357 -1.16 -2.33 -5.16
CA MET A 357 -1.91 -3.59 -5.15
C MET A 357 -1.00 -4.80 -5.26
N GLY A 358 0.09 -4.66 -5.99
CA GLY A 358 1.14 -5.65 -6.10
C GLY A 358 2.04 -5.71 -4.86
N GLY A 359 2.93 -6.70 -4.81
CA GLY A 359 3.87 -6.91 -3.72
C GLY A 359 4.50 -8.30 -3.73
N ILE A 360 5.07 -8.69 -2.61
CA ILE A 360 5.67 -10.00 -2.36
C ILE A 360 4.64 -11.09 -2.64
N LEU A 361 4.95 -12.00 -3.55
CA LEU A 361 4.08 -13.15 -3.88
C LEU A 361 3.86 -14.01 -2.64
N THR A 362 2.58 -14.24 -2.31
CA THR A 362 2.16 -15.21 -1.30
C THR A 362 1.02 -16.08 -1.84
N ASP A 363 0.85 -17.24 -1.23
CA ASP A 363 -0.38 -18.02 -1.35
C ASP A 363 -1.51 -17.43 -0.46
N GLY A 364 -2.69 -18.04 -0.49
CA GLY A 364 -3.83 -17.63 0.34
C GLY A 364 -3.64 -17.79 1.85
N ARG A 365 -2.53 -18.40 2.29
CA ARG A 365 -2.11 -18.54 3.69
C ARG A 365 -0.97 -17.59 4.07
N CYS A 366 -0.71 -16.59 3.24
CA CYS A 366 0.35 -15.59 3.39
C CYS A 366 1.77 -16.16 3.31
N GLN A 367 1.97 -17.42 2.90
CA GLN A 367 3.27 -18.04 2.79
C GLN A 367 3.91 -17.72 1.44
N THR A 368 5.17 -17.32 1.43
CA THR A 368 5.97 -17.13 0.22
C THR A 368 6.55 -18.46 -0.27
N PRO A 369 7.14 -18.52 -1.47
CA PRO A 369 7.91 -19.69 -1.92
C PRO A 369 9.10 -20.06 -1.01
N ILE A 370 9.62 -19.12 -0.21
CA ILE A 370 10.67 -19.39 0.78
C ILE A 370 10.02 -19.95 2.05
N GLN A 371 10.42 -21.14 2.46
CA GLN A 371 9.85 -21.81 3.63
C GLN A 371 10.09 -21.02 4.93
N GLY A 372 9.01 -20.79 5.69
CA GLY A 372 9.02 -20.02 6.93
C GLY A 372 8.99 -18.50 6.74
N LEU A 373 9.00 -18.02 5.49
CA LEU A 373 8.83 -16.61 5.18
C LEU A 373 7.37 -16.33 4.79
N PHE A 374 6.71 -15.46 5.55
CA PHE A 374 5.34 -14.99 5.33
C PHE A 374 5.35 -13.51 4.98
N ALA A 375 4.29 -13.03 4.33
CA ALA A 375 4.08 -11.60 4.12
C ALA A 375 2.60 -11.23 4.23
N ALA A 376 2.28 -10.07 4.83
CA ALA A 376 0.92 -9.60 5.03
C ALA A 376 0.82 -8.06 4.95
N GLY A 377 -0.36 -7.56 4.59
CA GLY A 377 -0.61 -6.15 4.35
C GLY A 377 0.03 -5.65 3.06
N GLU A 378 0.14 -4.36 2.89
CA GLU A 378 0.50 -3.71 1.61
C GLU A 378 1.88 -4.10 1.02
N CYS A 379 2.79 -4.71 1.79
CA CYS A 379 4.01 -5.24 1.19
C CYS A 379 3.81 -6.55 0.43
N SER A 380 2.69 -7.24 0.66
CA SER A 380 2.35 -8.52 0.06
C SER A 380 1.33 -8.38 -1.06
N SER A 381 1.29 -9.35 -1.94
CA SER A 381 0.20 -9.57 -2.87
C SER A 381 -0.40 -10.95 -2.61
N VAL A 382 -1.42 -11.01 -1.75
CA VAL A 382 -2.22 -12.22 -1.53
C VAL A 382 -3.28 -12.40 -2.63
N GLY A 383 -3.49 -11.36 -3.45
CA GLY A 383 -4.33 -11.40 -4.63
C GLY A 383 -5.77 -10.89 -4.45
N ILE A 384 -6.11 -10.27 -3.32
CA ILE A 384 -7.49 -9.79 -3.10
C ILE A 384 -7.85 -8.50 -3.83
N HIS A 385 -6.87 -7.69 -4.23
CA HIS A 385 -7.12 -6.36 -4.78
C HIS A 385 -7.21 -6.31 -6.30
N GLY A 386 -6.65 -7.30 -6.98
CA GLY A 386 -6.62 -7.33 -8.43
C GLY A 386 -6.03 -6.07 -9.04
N ALA A 387 -6.65 -5.58 -10.10
CA ALA A 387 -6.17 -4.41 -10.84
C ALA A 387 -6.54 -3.05 -10.21
N ASN A 388 -7.43 -3.02 -9.20
CA ASN A 388 -7.81 -1.81 -8.48
C ASN A 388 -8.51 -2.16 -7.17
N ARG A 389 -8.00 -1.65 -6.05
CA ARG A 389 -8.49 -1.95 -4.71
C ARG A 389 -9.83 -1.27 -4.40
N LEU A 390 -10.79 -2.03 -3.91
CA LEU A 390 -12.02 -1.49 -3.33
C LEU A 390 -11.69 -0.66 -2.07
N GLY A 391 -12.29 0.51 -1.93
CA GLY A 391 -12.11 1.34 -0.75
C GLY A 391 -12.42 0.58 0.55
N SER A 392 -11.72 0.89 1.64
CA SER A 392 -11.79 0.27 2.97
C SER A 392 -11.34 -1.20 3.10
N ASN A 393 -11.04 -1.92 2.02
CA ASN A 393 -10.51 -3.28 2.12
C ASN A 393 -9.08 -3.34 2.67
N SER A 394 -8.25 -2.28 2.51
CA SER A 394 -6.85 -2.33 2.95
C SER A 394 -6.68 -2.44 4.47
N LEU A 395 -7.53 -1.77 5.27
CA LEU A 395 -7.46 -1.92 6.72
C LEU A 395 -8.02 -3.26 7.18
N ALA A 396 -9.02 -3.82 6.49
CA ALA A 396 -9.52 -5.16 6.76
C ALA A 396 -8.46 -6.23 6.37
N GLU A 397 -7.80 -6.05 5.22
CA GLU A 397 -6.73 -6.93 4.75
C GLU A 397 -5.62 -7.11 5.78
N LEU A 398 -5.09 -6.00 6.31
CA LEU A 398 -3.99 -6.08 7.27
C LEU A 398 -4.36 -6.81 8.56
N LEU A 399 -5.64 -6.83 8.92
CA LEU A 399 -6.14 -7.55 10.10
C LEU A 399 -6.30 -9.04 9.80
N VAL A 400 -7.05 -9.38 8.76
CA VAL A 400 -7.32 -10.77 8.37
C VAL A 400 -6.03 -11.52 8.03
N PHE A 401 -5.23 -10.98 7.13
CA PHE A 401 -4.00 -11.65 6.70
C PHE A 401 -2.83 -11.43 7.66
N GLY A 402 -2.83 -10.35 8.45
CA GLY A 402 -1.90 -10.20 9.57
C GLY A 402 -2.08 -11.31 10.60
N ARG A 403 -3.33 -11.60 10.99
CA ARG A 403 -3.66 -12.74 11.85
C ARG A 403 -3.18 -14.06 11.24
N LEU A 404 -3.57 -14.33 10.01
CA LEU A 404 -3.25 -15.59 9.33
C LEU A 404 -1.74 -15.82 9.19
N ALA A 405 -0.98 -14.78 8.84
CA ALA A 405 0.48 -14.84 8.76
C ALA A 405 1.12 -15.10 10.14
N GLY A 406 0.61 -14.47 11.19
CA GLY A 406 1.07 -14.68 12.56
C GLY A 406 0.83 -16.10 13.06
N GLU A 407 -0.37 -16.66 12.81
CA GLU A 407 -0.72 -18.03 13.14
C GLU A 407 0.14 -19.05 12.38
N GLY A 408 0.37 -18.80 11.07
CA GLY A 408 1.24 -19.61 10.23
C GLY A 408 2.70 -19.59 10.71
N ALA A 409 3.22 -18.42 11.04
CA ALA A 409 4.57 -18.27 11.59
C ALA A 409 4.72 -18.99 12.95
N ALA A 410 3.72 -18.90 13.84
CA ALA A 410 3.72 -19.59 15.13
C ALA A 410 3.72 -21.12 14.96
N THR A 411 2.99 -21.64 13.99
CA THR A 411 2.97 -23.07 13.64
C THR A 411 4.37 -23.53 13.19
N VAL A 412 4.98 -22.80 12.26
CA VAL A 412 6.35 -23.12 11.78
C VAL A 412 7.37 -23.02 12.90
N ALA A 413 7.27 -22.00 13.77
CA ALA A 413 8.18 -21.84 14.90
C ALA A 413 8.04 -22.98 15.92
N ALA A 414 6.81 -23.43 16.19
CA ALA A 414 6.57 -24.59 17.07
C ALA A 414 7.17 -25.89 16.52
N GLU A 415 7.12 -26.08 15.20
CA GLU A 415 7.69 -27.27 14.53
C GLU A 415 9.21 -27.24 14.45
N ARG A 416 9.82 -26.07 14.19
CA ARG A 416 11.25 -25.94 13.87
C ARG A 416 12.11 -25.48 15.07
N GLY A 417 11.45 -25.00 16.11
CA GLY A 417 12.12 -24.41 17.28
C GLY A 417 12.72 -23.03 17.00
N ARG A 418 13.43 -22.52 17.99
CA ARG A 418 14.10 -21.21 17.98
C ARG A 418 15.19 -21.13 16.93
N GLY A 419 15.34 -19.98 16.32
CA GLY A 419 16.43 -19.71 15.39
C GLY A 419 17.80 -19.87 16.03
N GLN A 420 18.77 -20.32 15.27
CA GLN A 420 20.15 -20.52 15.72
C GLN A 420 21.12 -19.89 14.74
N ALA A 421 22.15 -19.27 15.28
CA ALA A 421 23.29 -18.82 14.51
C ALA A 421 24.23 -19.99 14.25
N ASP A 422 24.30 -20.47 13.03
CA ASP A 422 25.34 -21.40 12.58
C ASP A 422 26.43 -20.68 11.76
N THR A 423 27.46 -21.43 11.34
CA THR A 423 28.57 -20.83 10.61
C THR A 423 28.16 -20.21 9.27
N ALA A 424 27.18 -20.80 8.58
CA ALA A 424 26.71 -20.32 7.27
C ALA A 424 25.90 -19.04 7.40
N THR A 425 24.96 -19.00 8.33
CA THR A 425 24.11 -17.82 8.58
C THR A 425 24.89 -16.64 9.16
N LEU A 426 25.87 -16.90 10.05
CA LEU A 426 26.79 -15.87 10.54
C LEU A 426 27.62 -15.29 9.40
N LYS A 427 28.15 -16.11 8.50
CA LYS A 427 28.89 -15.64 7.34
C LYS A 427 28.02 -14.80 6.42
N GLN A 428 26.77 -15.19 6.16
CA GLN A 428 25.83 -14.38 5.37
C GLN A 428 25.60 -13.00 6.02
N ALA A 429 25.41 -12.96 7.34
CA ALA A 429 25.25 -11.72 8.09
C ALA A 429 26.48 -10.82 8.01
N GLU A 430 27.68 -11.39 8.14
CA GLU A 430 28.94 -10.66 8.01
C GLU A 430 29.17 -10.13 6.59
N ASP A 431 28.80 -10.91 5.56
CA ASP A 431 28.88 -10.48 4.16
C ASP A 431 27.91 -9.34 3.89
N ALA A 432 26.68 -9.40 4.42
CA ALA A 432 25.70 -8.33 4.35
C ALA A 432 26.16 -7.08 5.10
N GLU A 433 26.69 -7.22 6.32
CA GLU A 433 27.28 -6.12 7.09
C GLU A 433 28.39 -5.42 6.30
N ARG A 434 29.30 -6.16 5.70
CA ARG A 434 30.36 -5.56 4.87
C ARG A 434 29.80 -4.76 3.69
N ARG A 435 28.76 -5.27 3.02
CA ARG A 435 28.13 -4.57 1.89
C ARG A 435 27.52 -3.23 2.31
N ILE A 436 26.81 -3.19 3.43
CA ILE A 436 26.17 -1.94 3.89
C ILE A 436 27.19 -0.94 4.45
N LEU A 437 28.23 -1.42 5.16
CA LEU A 437 29.30 -0.58 5.71
C LEU A 437 30.23 -0.01 4.62
N ALA A 438 30.35 -0.67 3.47
CA ALA A 438 31.15 -0.17 2.34
C ALA A 438 30.63 1.18 1.80
N TRP A 439 29.40 1.57 2.09
CA TRP A 439 28.88 2.91 1.76
C TRP A 439 29.49 4.01 2.63
N LEU A 440 29.92 3.68 3.84
CA LEU A 440 30.52 4.63 4.79
C LEU A 440 32.00 4.89 4.54
N ASP A 441 32.62 4.19 3.57
CA ASP A 441 34.04 4.41 3.21
C ASP A 441 34.21 5.80 2.54
N PRO A 442 34.95 6.75 3.16
CA PRO A 442 35.19 8.07 2.58
C PRO A 442 35.90 8.04 1.23
N ALA A 443 36.65 6.96 0.94
CA ALA A 443 37.31 6.78 -0.36
C ALA A 443 36.35 6.34 -1.46
N ARG A 444 35.16 5.82 -1.11
CA ARG A 444 34.16 5.42 -2.07
C ARG A 444 33.67 6.62 -2.88
N ASN A 445 33.91 6.55 -4.20
CA ASN A 445 33.46 7.58 -5.14
C ASN A 445 33.89 9.02 -4.78
N ALA A 446 35.08 9.19 -4.19
CA ALA A 446 35.60 10.50 -3.77
C ALA A 446 35.98 11.43 -4.96
N GLY A 447 35.85 10.96 -6.22
CA GLY A 447 36.19 11.73 -7.42
C GLY A 447 35.22 12.85 -7.76
N SER A 448 35.69 13.79 -8.61
CA SER A 448 34.84 14.81 -9.21
C SER A 448 33.80 14.15 -10.13
N GLY A 449 32.51 14.35 -9.89
CA GLY A 449 31.40 13.75 -10.65
C GLY A 449 30.58 12.71 -9.90
N ALA A 450 30.91 12.40 -8.65
CA ALA A 450 30.04 11.59 -7.80
C ALA A 450 28.75 12.33 -7.47
N GLU A 451 27.63 11.65 -7.66
CA GLU A 451 26.29 12.19 -7.43
C GLU A 451 25.81 11.90 -6.01
N ARG A 452 24.83 12.68 -5.55
CA ARG A 452 24.15 12.41 -4.28
C ARG A 452 22.95 11.48 -4.50
N PRO A 453 22.64 10.60 -3.53
CA PRO A 453 21.48 9.71 -3.61
C PRO A 453 20.16 10.43 -3.87
N ALA A 454 20.00 11.66 -3.33
CA ALA A 454 18.81 12.48 -3.52
C ALA A 454 18.53 12.80 -5.00
N THR A 455 19.56 13.09 -5.80
CA THR A 455 19.42 13.36 -7.24
C THR A 455 18.83 12.15 -7.97
N ILE A 456 19.39 10.98 -7.73
CA ILE A 456 18.91 9.72 -8.35
C ILE A 456 17.47 9.41 -7.94
N ARG A 457 17.17 9.59 -6.65
CA ARG A 457 15.82 9.39 -6.13
C ARG A 457 14.79 10.32 -6.77
N ASP A 458 15.14 11.59 -6.96
CA ASP A 458 14.21 12.55 -7.55
C ASP A 458 14.01 12.29 -9.05
N GLU A 459 15.06 11.91 -9.79
CA GLU A 459 14.96 11.48 -11.18
C GLU A 459 14.11 10.19 -11.33
N MET A 460 14.28 9.21 -10.43
CA MET A 460 13.44 8.00 -10.38
C MET A 460 11.96 8.37 -10.22
N ARG A 461 11.65 9.24 -9.26
CA ARG A 461 10.26 9.66 -8.99
C ARG A 461 9.62 10.37 -10.17
N VAL A 462 10.39 11.22 -10.86
CA VAL A 462 9.91 11.91 -12.07
C VAL A 462 9.65 10.89 -13.19
N ALA A 463 10.60 9.99 -13.46
CA ALA A 463 10.45 8.98 -14.50
C ALA A 463 9.24 8.06 -14.25
N MET A 464 9.03 7.64 -13.01
CA MET A 464 7.88 6.80 -12.63
C MET A 464 6.55 7.56 -12.78
N GLU A 465 6.48 8.84 -12.37
CA GLU A 465 5.27 9.65 -12.53
C GLU A 465 4.92 9.86 -14.01
N ASP A 466 5.92 10.12 -14.85
CA ASP A 466 5.71 10.44 -16.28
C ASP A 466 5.38 9.20 -17.11
N GLY A 467 6.03 8.06 -16.88
CA GLY A 467 5.90 6.88 -17.73
C GLY A 467 5.00 5.77 -17.17
N VAL A 468 4.81 5.70 -15.84
CA VAL A 468 4.00 4.66 -15.17
C VAL A 468 2.85 5.29 -14.37
N GLY A 469 2.37 6.46 -14.81
CA GLY A 469 1.28 7.22 -14.19
C GLY A 469 -0.12 6.65 -14.44
N ILE A 470 -1.15 7.51 -14.38
CA ILE A 470 -2.56 7.13 -14.55
C ILE A 470 -2.82 6.55 -15.94
N TYR A 471 -2.31 7.22 -16.98
CA TYR A 471 -2.32 6.74 -18.37
C TYR A 471 -0.90 6.53 -18.86
N ARG A 472 -0.70 5.51 -19.66
CA ARG A 472 0.60 4.97 -20.08
C ARG A 472 0.62 4.69 -21.57
N ASP A 473 1.78 4.77 -22.19
CA ASP A 473 2.04 4.27 -23.54
C ASP A 473 3.38 3.54 -23.60
N GLU A 474 3.58 2.72 -24.64
CA GLU A 474 4.77 1.89 -24.78
C GLU A 474 6.05 2.72 -24.78
N LYS A 475 6.04 3.88 -25.47
CA LYS A 475 7.21 4.75 -25.58
C LYS A 475 7.59 5.34 -24.20
N GLY A 476 6.61 5.84 -23.44
CA GLY A 476 6.84 6.41 -22.12
C GLY A 476 7.32 5.35 -21.11
N MET A 477 6.70 4.17 -21.11
CA MET A 477 7.13 3.07 -20.24
C MET A 477 8.51 2.55 -20.59
N GLN A 478 8.83 2.41 -21.90
CA GLN A 478 10.17 1.99 -22.31
C GLN A 478 11.24 3.01 -21.89
N ALA A 479 10.97 4.30 -22.11
CA ALA A 479 11.88 5.36 -21.66
C ALA A 479 12.10 5.34 -20.14
N THR A 480 11.06 5.00 -19.37
CA THR A 480 11.17 4.82 -17.91
C THR A 480 12.02 3.60 -17.56
N CYS A 481 11.83 2.45 -18.23
CA CYS A 481 12.67 1.27 -18.03
C CYS A 481 14.14 1.57 -18.31
N ASP A 482 14.44 2.24 -19.41
CA ASP A 482 15.81 2.65 -19.79
C ASP A 482 16.41 3.63 -18.76
N LYS A 483 15.59 4.60 -18.29
CA LYS A 483 16.02 5.55 -17.26
C LYS A 483 16.30 4.87 -15.92
N LEU A 484 15.47 3.92 -15.50
CA LEU A 484 15.70 3.17 -14.27
C LEU A 484 16.97 2.30 -14.35
N ALA A 485 17.27 1.71 -15.50
CA ALA A 485 18.52 1.00 -15.72
C ALA A 485 19.75 1.94 -15.59
N GLU A 486 19.71 3.11 -16.24
CA GLU A 486 20.72 4.17 -16.08
C GLU A 486 20.89 4.58 -14.60
N LEU A 487 19.77 4.82 -13.90
CA LEU A 487 19.80 5.24 -12.50
C LEU A 487 20.39 4.17 -11.57
N ARG A 488 20.18 2.87 -11.87
CA ARG A 488 20.83 1.78 -11.11
C ARG A 488 22.33 1.77 -11.31
N GLU A 489 22.82 1.97 -12.51
CA GLU A 489 24.27 2.09 -12.76
C GLU A 489 24.86 3.31 -12.02
N ARG A 490 24.17 4.44 -12.06
CA ARG A 490 24.59 5.68 -11.36
C ARG A 490 24.54 5.50 -9.84
N TYR A 491 23.56 4.75 -9.30
CA TYR A 491 23.44 4.45 -7.88
C TYR A 491 24.73 3.81 -7.32
N HIS A 492 25.38 2.91 -8.04
CA HIS A 492 26.64 2.32 -7.59
C HIS A 492 27.79 3.34 -7.46
N ARG A 493 27.64 4.52 -8.04
CA ARG A 493 28.64 5.60 -8.05
C ARG A 493 28.27 6.78 -7.15
N VAL A 494 27.16 6.72 -6.42
CA VAL A 494 26.78 7.81 -5.50
C VAL A 494 27.76 7.93 -4.33
N ARG A 495 27.85 9.11 -3.80
CA ARG A 495 28.60 9.47 -2.60
C ARG A 495 27.63 9.92 -1.52
N ILE A 496 27.85 9.45 -0.30
CA ILE A 496 27.21 10.00 0.90
C ILE A 496 28.14 11.03 1.54
N ASP A 497 27.59 12.00 2.22
CA ASP A 497 28.37 13.07 2.87
C ASP A 497 28.64 12.76 4.35
N ASP A 498 27.72 12.08 5.03
CA ASP A 498 27.87 11.67 6.41
C ASP A 498 28.43 10.23 6.49
N HIS A 499 29.63 10.08 7.04
CA HIS A 499 30.31 8.81 7.25
C HIS A 499 30.23 8.32 8.71
N SER A 500 29.50 9.03 9.58
CA SER A 500 29.24 8.59 10.95
C SER A 500 28.25 7.41 10.98
N LEU A 501 28.12 6.77 12.14
CA LEU A 501 27.14 5.69 12.33
C LEU A 501 25.84 6.17 12.96
N ALA A 502 25.92 7.11 13.90
CA ALA A 502 24.79 7.52 14.72
C ALA A 502 23.82 8.43 13.94
N PHE A 503 22.55 8.03 13.87
CA PHE A 503 21.47 8.73 13.15
C PHE A 503 21.82 9.11 11.69
N ASN A 504 22.61 8.30 11.02
CA ASN A 504 23.04 8.56 9.64
C ASN A 504 21.91 8.32 8.65
N THR A 505 21.07 9.32 8.45
CA THR A 505 19.95 9.26 7.50
C THR A 505 20.42 9.27 6.05
N ASP A 506 21.60 9.81 5.74
CA ASP A 506 22.18 9.79 4.39
C ASP A 506 22.53 8.36 3.97
N TRP A 507 23.15 7.61 4.87
CA TRP A 507 23.43 6.19 4.67
C TRP A 507 22.16 5.35 4.54
N LEU A 508 21.21 5.50 5.48
CA LEU A 508 19.98 4.71 5.49
C LEU A 508 19.13 4.95 4.23
N THR A 509 18.95 6.24 3.84
CA THR A 509 18.18 6.56 2.63
C THR A 509 18.89 6.13 1.34
N THR A 510 20.23 5.99 1.38
CA THR A 510 20.99 5.39 0.27
C THR A 510 20.71 3.90 0.14
N LEU A 511 20.67 3.16 1.26
CA LEU A 511 20.29 1.74 1.24
C LEU A 511 18.85 1.53 0.75
N GLU A 512 17.92 2.36 1.23
CA GLU A 512 16.51 2.36 0.78
C GLU A 512 16.39 2.62 -0.73
N LEU A 513 17.19 3.53 -1.27
CA LEU A 513 17.15 3.89 -2.69
C LEU A 513 17.49 2.69 -3.59
N GLY A 514 18.42 1.83 -3.18
CA GLY A 514 18.74 0.61 -3.91
C GLY A 514 17.53 -0.30 -4.10
N TYR A 515 16.75 -0.53 -3.03
CA TYR A 515 15.52 -1.30 -3.08
C TYR A 515 14.42 -0.60 -3.88
N SER A 516 14.28 0.73 -3.70
CA SER A 516 13.28 1.52 -4.42
C SER A 516 13.49 1.45 -5.94
N LEU A 517 14.73 1.49 -6.41
CA LEU A 517 15.07 1.36 -7.84
C LEU A 517 14.68 -0.01 -8.41
N GLU A 518 14.91 -1.09 -7.67
CA GLU A 518 14.53 -2.46 -8.08
C GLU A 518 13.02 -2.65 -8.13
N VAL A 519 12.32 -2.15 -7.11
CA VAL A 519 10.85 -2.17 -7.07
C VAL A 519 10.26 -1.32 -8.20
N ALA A 520 10.83 -0.14 -8.48
CA ALA A 520 10.41 0.70 -9.60
C ALA A 520 10.63 0.00 -10.95
N GLN A 521 11.74 -0.74 -11.13
CA GLN A 521 11.95 -1.56 -12.34
C GLN A 521 10.89 -2.67 -12.46
N ALA A 522 10.60 -3.38 -11.37
CA ALA A 522 9.54 -4.39 -11.39
C ALA A 522 8.18 -3.78 -11.82
N MET A 523 7.83 -2.59 -11.30
CA MET A 523 6.60 -1.87 -11.69
C MET A 523 6.61 -1.49 -13.18
N ALA A 524 7.70 -0.87 -13.67
CA ALA A 524 7.78 -0.36 -15.03
C ALA A 524 7.80 -1.50 -16.08
N HIS A 525 8.55 -2.57 -15.84
CA HIS A 525 8.63 -3.72 -16.74
C HIS A 525 7.33 -4.54 -16.76
N SER A 526 6.67 -4.74 -15.60
CA SER A 526 5.34 -5.38 -15.55
C SER A 526 4.32 -4.55 -16.34
N ALA A 527 4.33 -3.22 -16.19
CA ALA A 527 3.45 -2.33 -16.93
C ALA A 527 3.70 -2.37 -18.45
N LEU A 528 4.95 -2.39 -18.88
CA LEU A 528 5.33 -2.46 -20.30
C LEU A 528 4.86 -3.77 -20.95
N GLN A 529 4.95 -4.89 -20.23
CA GLN A 529 4.57 -6.22 -20.71
C GLN A 529 3.05 -6.40 -20.82
N ARG A 530 2.24 -5.71 -19.98
CA ARG A 530 0.79 -5.85 -19.99
C ARG A 530 0.15 -5.02 -21.11
N LYS A 531 -0.24 -5.68 -22.18
CA LYS A 531 -0.82 -5.07 -23.38
C LYS A 531 -2.35 -5.07 -23.35
N GLU A 532 -2.92 -4.49 -22.32
CA GLU A 532 -4.36 -4.27 -22.13
C GLU A 532 -4.59 -3.03 -21.25
N SER A 533 -5.84 -2.59 -21.10
CA SER A 533 -6.26 -1.61 -20.09
C SER A 533 -7.18 -2.29 -19.10
N ARG A 534 -6.76 -2.32 -17.79
CA ARG A 534 -7.50 -2.96 -16.69
C ARG A 534 -7.27 -2.17 -15.40
N GLY A 535 -8.35 -1.80 -14.71
CA GLY A 535 -8.28 -1.11 -13.41
C GLY A 535 -7.36 0.11 -13.41
N ALA A 536 -6.32 0.09 -12.59
CA ALA A 536 -5.34 1.17 -12.49
C ALA A 536 -4.31 1.21 -13.64
N HIS A 537 -4.22 0.18 -14.47
CA HIS A 537 -3.34 0.13 -15.63
C HIS A 537 -4.11 0.51 -16.90
N GLN A 538 -3.86 1.70 -17.45
CA GLN A 538 -4.57 2.24 -18.60
C GLN A 538 -3.59 2.63 -19.73
N ARG A 539 -3.83 2.11 -20.94
CA ARG A 539 -2.98 2.28 -22.11
C ARG A 539 -3.61 3.27 -23.11
N LEU A 540 -2.79 4.13 -23.72
CA LEU A 540 -3.20 5.07 -24.77
C LEU A 540 -2.81 4.61 -26.19
N ASP A 541 -2.00 3.57 -26.30
CA ASP A 541 -1.29 3.13 -27.50
C ASP A 541 -1.94 1.93 -28.21
N GLY A 542 -3.26 1.89 -28.26
CA GLY A 542 -4.02 0.87 -28.97
C GLY A 542 -4.51 -0.30 -28.11
N TYR A 543 -4.04 -0.42 -26.87
CA TYR A 543 -4.48 -1.44 -25.91
C TYR A 543 -5.48 -0.85 -24.90
N THR A 544 -6.50 -0.16 -25.39
CA THR A 544 -7.45 0.62 -24.56
C THR A 544 -8.53 -0.23 -23.88
N GLU A 545 -8.65 -1.50 -24.28
CA GLU A 545 -9.65 -2.43 -23.77
C GLU A 545 -9.00 -3.54 -22.92
N ARG A 546 -9.82 -4.18 -22.09
CA ARG A 546 -9.45 -5.36 -21.33
C ARG A 546 -9.36 -6.59 -22.24
N ASP A 547 -8.33 -7.39 -22.09
CA ASP A 547 -8.11 -8.65 -22.81
C ASP A 547 -8.08 -9.85 -21.85
N ASP A 548 -9.27 -10.39 -21.55
CA ASP A 548 -9.40 -11.53 -20.63
C ASP A 548 -8.77 -12.80 -21.18
N ALA A 549 -8.64 -12.95 -22.50
CA ALA A 549 -8.07 -14.15 -23.10
C ALA A 549 -6.55 -14.25 -22.85
N GLN A 550 -5.83 -13.13 -22.95
CA GLN A 550 -4.38 -13.10 -22.79
C GLN A 550 -3.96 -12.70 -21.38
N PHE A 551 -4.66 -11.75 -20.73
CA PHE A 551 -4.22 -11.07 -19.53
C PHE A 551 -5.11 -11.25 -18.28
N MET A 552 -6.06 -12.21 -18.27
CA MET A 552 -6.67 -12.68 -17.02
C MET A 552 -5.63 -13.52 -16.23
N LYS A 553 -4.51 -12.90 -15.93
CA LYS A 553 -3.32 -13.50 -15.32
C LYS A 553 -2.59 -12.45 -14.49
N HIS A 554 -2.08 -12.88 -13.36
CA HIS A 554 -1.10 -12.12 -12.59
C HIS A 554 0.22 -12.00 -13.35
N SER A 555 0.88 -10.87 -13.26
CA SER A 555 2.28 -10.72 -13.64
C SER A 555 3.19 -11.06 -12.46
N LEU A 556 4.27 -11.77 -12.72
CA LEU A 556 5.30 -12.10 -11.73
C LEU A 556 6.64 -11.55 -12.22
N ALA A 557 7.19 -10.59 -11.50
CA ALA A 557 8.53 -10.07 -11.75
C ALA A 557 9.55 -10.89 -10.97
N HIS A 558 10.53 -11.47 -11.67
CA HIS A 558 11.62 -12.27 -11.08
C HIS A 558 12.92 -11.46 -11.06
N TYR A 559 13.63 -11.51 -9.94
CA TYR A 559 14.91 -10.81 -9.78
C TYR A 559 16.02 -11.47 -10.61
N THR A 560 16.72 -10.68 -11.39
CA THR A 560 17.81 -11.15 -12.28
C THR A 560 19.18 -10.55 -11.93
N GLY A 561 19.30 -9.91 -10.77
CA GLY A 561 20.51 -9.15 -10.41
C GLY A 561 20.47 -7.74 -11.02
N ASP A 562 21.54 -7.37 -11.74
CA ASP A 562 21.66 -6.02 -12.33
C ASP A 562 20.86 -5.84 -13.63
N GLY A 563 20.30 -6.91 -14.19
CA GLY A 563 19.51 -6.90 -15.42
C GLY A 563 18.07 -6.38 -15.24
N ALA A 564 17.35 -6.32 -16.36
CA ALA A 564 15.91 -6.12 -16.35
C ALA A 564 15.22 -7.34 -15.71
N PRO A 565 14.12 -7.15 -14.95
CA PRO A 565 13.38 -8.27 -14.39
C PRO A 565 12.82 -9.18 -15.49
N ASP A 566 12.78 -10.49 -15.22
CA ASP A 566 12.04 -11.44 -16.06
C ASP A 566 10.56 -11.44 -15.62
N ILE A 567 9.66 -11.21 -16.57
CA ILE A 567 8.22 -11.12 -16.28
C ILE A 567 7.52 -12.36 -16.81
N THR A 568 6.91 -13.13 -15.91
CA THR A 568 6.09 -14.30 -16.25
C THR A 568 4.63 -14.05 -15.91
N LEU A 569 3.73 -14.88 -16.42
CA LEU A 569 2.29 -14.75 -16.19
C LEU A 569 1.74 -16.01 -15.50
N GLN A 570 0.91 -15.82 -14.47
CA GLN A 570 0.23 -16.87 -13.72
C GLN A 570 -1.30 -16.72 -13.83
N PRO A 571 -2.06 -17.77 -14.15
CA PRO A 571 -3.52 -17.70 -14.17
C PRO A 571 -4.12 -17.27 -12.83
N VAL A 572 -5.23 -16.52 -12.89
CA VAL A 572 -6.05 -16.13 -11.73
C VAL A 572 -6.98 -17.29 -11.35
N VAL A 573 -7.18 -17.50 -10.05
CA VAL A 573 -8.18 -18.44 -9.54
C VAL A 573 -9.57 -17.82 -9.60
N ILE A 574 -10.45 -18.39 -10.42
CA ILE A 574 -11.85 -17.96 -10.56
C ILE A 574 -12.74 -19.05 -9.96
N THR A 575 -13.51 -18.71 -8.91
CA THR A 575 -14.42 -19.66 -8.25
C THR A 575 -15.87 -19.47 -8.67
N LYS A 576 -16.43 -18.26 -8.55
CA LYS A 576 -17.85 -18.04 -8.78
C LYS A 576 -18.20 -16.79 -9.62
N SER A 577 -17.30 -15.82 -9.79
CA SER A 577 -17.59 -14.59 -10.55
C SER A 577 -16.81 -14.55 -11.87
N GLN A 578 -17.52 -14.66 -12.99
CA GLN A 578 -16.91 -14.56 -14.31
C GLN A 578 -16.71 -13.10 -14.72
N PRO A 579 -15.65 -12.78 -15.50
CA PRO A 579 -15.40 -11.44 -16.02
C PRO A 579 -16.59 -10.91 -16.82
N ARG A 580 -16.98 -9.66 -16.51
CA ARG A 580 -18.04 -8.93 -17.21
C ARG A 580 -17.69 -7.45 -17.28
N ALA A 581 -18.48 -6.64 -17.97
CA ALA A 581 -18.27 -5.20 -17.98
C ALA A 581 -18.43 -4.62 -16.57
N ARG A 582 -17.51 -3.75 -16.17
CA ARG A 582 -17.63 -3.00 -14.91
C ARG A 582 -18.74 -1.97 -15.04
N VAL A 583 -19.82 -2.11 -14.28
CA VAL A 583 -20.96 -1.18 -14.27
C VAL A 583 -21.00 -0.44 -12.94
N TYR A 584 -21.01 0.88 -13.00
CA TYR A 584 -21.02 1.75 -11.83
C TYR A 584 -22.21 2.72 -11.81
N GLY A 585 -22.75 2.98 -10.62
CA GLY A 585 -23.87 3.88 -10.45
C GLY A 585 -25.22 3.34 -10.95
N GLY A 586 -26.20 4.21 -11.12
CA GLY A 586 -27.57 3.84 -11.52
C GLY A 586 -27.74 3.20 -12.89
N ALA A 587 -26.66 3.09 -13.70
CA ALA A 587 -26.70 2.41 -15.00
C ALA A 587 -26.87 0.88 -14.87
N GLY A 588 -26.42 0.28 -13.74
CA GLY A 588 -26.52 -1.18 -13.52
C GLY A 588 -27.95 -1.71 -13.43
N LYS A 589 -28.89 -0.90 -12.93
CA LYS A 589 -30.30 -1.30 -12.82
C LYS A 589 -31.04 -1.40 -14.15
N LYS A 590 -30.53 -0.76 -15.23
CA LYS A 590 -31.15 -0.88 -16.56
C LYS A 590 -30.65 -2.08 -17.36
N ALA A 591 -29.46 -2.57 -17.07
CA ALA A 591 -28.89 -3.73 -17.79
C ALA A 591 -29.42 -5.08 -17.26
N GLU A 592 -29.90 -5.13 -15.99
CA GLU A 592 -30.50 -6.35 -15.41
C GLU A 592 -32.02 -6.47 -15.71
N MET A 593 -32.63 -5.45 -16.32
CA MET A 593 -34.07 -5.43 -16.69
C MET A 593 -34.30 -5.49 -18.22
N SER A 594 -33.27 -5.67 -19.02
CA SER A 594 -33.32 -5.93 -20.47
C SER A 594 -32.64 -7.29 -20.77
#